data_5d14e28861fbe6885c4f1e9b586abee0
#
_entry.id   5d14e28861fbe6885c4f1e9b586abee0
#
_cell.length_a   1.000
_cell.length_b   1.000
_cell.length_c   1.000
_cell.angle_alpha   90.00
_cell.angle_beta   90.00
_cell.angle_gamma   90.00
#
_symmetry.space_group_name_H-M   'P 1'
#
loop_
_entity.id
_entity.type
_entity.pdbx_description
1 polymer ?
#
loop_
_entity_poly.entity_id
_entity_poly.type
_entity_poly.pdbx_seq_one_letter_code
_entity_poly.pdbx_strand_id
1 'polypeptide(L)'
;VVEKFAALSQAASVVASPQLRNRGTIGGNLCQRPRCWYFRGDYACTRKGGDTCYALGGENQYHCIFGGGACVIVHPSDTAPALIALDAKVRIVGPKGARVIPLEQFYVLPEKDATRETVLEPGEMVLGVIVPAPPAGQRSGYRKVRARGSWDFAMAGLAHAVTMKAGKVASARLVLSGVAPTPWRLPAVEKL
;
A
#
# COMPACT_ATOMS: atom_id res chain seq x y z
N VAL A 1 5.49 19.44 -0.57
CA VAL A 1 4.73 18.18 -0.50
C VAL A 1 3.34 18.44 0.07
N VAL A 2 3.23 19.16 1.19
CA VAL A 2 1.95 19.37 1.91
C VAL A 2 0.86 19.97 1.00
N GLU A 3 1.17 21.04 0.29
CA GLU A 3 0.19 21.75 -0.55
C GLU A 3 -0.18 21.01 -1.84
N LYS A 4 0.82 20.42 -2.52
CA LYS A 4 0.61 19.78 -3.84
C LYS A 4 0.18 18.33 -3.76
N PHE A 5 0.53 17.61 -2.69
CA PHE A 5 0.31 16.18 -2.52
C PHE A 5 -0.33 15.87 -1.17
N ALA A 6 -1.51 16.43 -0.92
CA ALA A 6 -2.19 16.33 0.37
C ALA A 6 -2.39 14.87 0.82
N ALA A 7 -2.78 13.97 -0.11
CA ALA A 7 -2.93 12.55 0.22
C ALA A 7 -1.64 11.94 0.78
N LEU A 8 -0.48 12.21 0.15
CA LEU A 8 0.81 11.70 0.62
C LEU A 8 1.20 12.29 1.97
N SER A 9 0.99 13.60 2.16
CA SER A 9 1.29 14.27 3.43
C SER A 9 0.43 13.73 4.58
N GLN A 10 -0.87 13.58 4.35
CA GLN A 10 -1.80 13.02 5.34
C GLN A 10 -1.47 11.56 5.66
N ALA A 11 -1.20 10.73 4.64
CA ALA A 11 -0.80 9.35 4.85
C ALA A 11 0.51 9.25 5.66
N ALA A 12 1.52 10.02 5.30
CA ALA A 12 2.80 10.03 5.99
C ALA A 12 2.66 10.48 7.46
N SER A 13 1.77 11.45 7.75
CA SER A 13 1.56 11.96 9.10
C SER A 13 0.99 10.94 10.08
N VAL A 14 0.26 9.93 9.60
CA VAL A 14 -0.38 8.88 10.40
C VAL A 14 0.38 7.54 10.42
N VAL A 15 1.54 7.47 9.77
CA VAL A 15 2.44 6.32 9.87
C VAL A 15 2.99 6.21 11.28
N ALA A 16 2.86 5.05 11.92
CA ALA A 16 3.49 4.67 13.19
C ALA A 16 3.45 5.78 14.27
N SER A 17 4.62 6.21 14.75
CA SER A 17 4.82 7.29 15.74
C SER A 17 5.80 8.34 15.19
N PRO A 18 5.90 9.55 15.78
CA PRO A 18 6.89 10.56 15.40
C PRO A 18 8.33 10.02 15.40
N GLN A 19 8.69 9.23 16.42
CA GLN A 19 10.01 8.63 16.56
C GLN A 19 10.33 7.68 15.40
N LEU A 20 9.37 6.82 15.03
CA LEU A 20 9.54 5.90 13.92
C LEU A 20 9.59 6.63 12.57
N ARG A 21 8.81 7.71 12.39
CA ARG A 21 8.89 8.53 11.18
C ARG A 21 10.22 9.26 11.02
N ASN A 22 10.89 9.62 12.11
CA ASN A 22 12.22 10.24 12.05
C ASN A 22 13.31 9.27 11.55
N ARG A 23 13.08 7.97 11.59
CA ARG A 23 14.03 6.92 11.18
C ARG A 23 13.57 6.15 9.94
N GLY A 24 12.25 6.12 9.71
CA GLY A 24 11.66 5.37 8.59
C GLY A 24 11.95 6.02 7.24
N THR A 25 12.20 5.19 6.22
CA THR A 25 12.33 5.61 4.82
C THR A 25 11.07 5.29 4.02
N ILE A 26 10.85 6.00 2.93
CA ILE A 26 9.74 5.69 2.03
C ILE A 26 9.90 4.30 1.41
N GLY A 27 11.10 3.91 1.04
CA GLY A 27 11.37 2.57 0.51
C GLY A 27 11.05 1.47 1.51
N GLY A 28 11.49 1.62 2.77
CA GLY A 28 11.15 0.69 3.85
C GLY A 28 9.64 0.64 4.15
N ASN A 29 8.94 1.76 4.03
CA ASN A 29 7.48 1.80 4.18
C ASN A 29 6.76 1.05 3.05
N LEU A 30 7.18 1.22 1.80
CA LEU A 30 6.61 0.51 0.65
C LEU A 30 6.89 -1.00 0.67
N CYS A 31 8.08 -1.39 1.16
CA CYS A 31 8.52 -2.79 1.21
C CYS A 31 8.16 -3.50 2.52
N GLN A 32 7.25 -2.96 3.32
CA GLN A 32 6.85 -3.59 4.57
C GLN A 32 6.29 -4.99 4.34
N ARG A 33 6.77 -5.95 5.13
CA ARG A 33 6.19 -7.28 5.23
C ARG A 33 4.96 -7.27 6.15
N PRO A 34 3.99 -8.20 5.97
CA PRO A 34 2.75 -8.21 6.71
C PRO A 34 2.94 -8.35 8.23
N ARG A 35 1.89 -7.97 8.98
CA ARG A 35 1.83 -8.04 10.45
C ARG A 35 0.99 -9.22 10.94
N CYS A 36 0.64 -10.15 10.06
CA CYS A 36 -0.02 -11.40 10.41
C CYS A 36 0.78 -12.13 11.50
N TRP A 37 0.14 -12.46 12.61
CA TRP A 37 0.80 -13.15 13.73
C TRP A 37 1.27 -14.55 13.38
N TYR A 38 0.57 -15.29 12.50
CA TYR A 38 1.03 -16.59 12.00
C TYR A 38 2.32 -16.44 11.17
N PHE A 39 2.41 -15.38 10.34
CA PHE A 39 3.63 -15.08 9.61
C PHE A 39 4.78 -14.65 10.54
N ARG A 40 4.47 -13.92 11.61
CA ARG A 40 5.47 -13.41 12.58
C ARG A 40 5.79 -14.40 13.68
N GLY A 41 4.91 -15.35 13.94
CA GLY A 41 5.09 -16.42 14.92
C GLY A 41 5.75 -17.67 14.33
N ASP A 42 5.81 -18.72 15.13
CA ASP A 42 6.44 -19.98 14.76
C ASP A 42 5.45 -20.95 14.10
N TYR A 43 5.02 -20.57 12.89
CA TYR A 43 4.10 -21.35 12.05
C TYR A 43 4.71 -21.52 10.66
N ALA A 44 4.67 -22.75 10.11
CA ALA A 44 5.05 -23.04 8.72
C ALA A 44 3.93 -22.61 7.75
N CYS A 45 3.63 -21.29 7.70
CA CYS A 45 2.54 -20.80 6.88
C CYS A 45 2.95 -20.66 5.39
N THR A 46 1.95 -20.60 4.49
CA THR A 46 2.10 -20.47 3.03
C THR A 46 3.08 -19.33 2.65
N ARG A 47 3.05 -18.19 3.36
CA ARG A 47 3.96 -17.08 3.09
C ARG A 47 5.43 -17.34 3.45
N LYS A 48 5.67 -18.35 4.25
CA LYS A 48 7.04 -18.84 4.59
C LYS A 48 7.45 -20.08 3.76
N GLY A 49 6.66 -20.46 2.78
CA GLY A 49 6.90 -21.65 1.95
C GLY A 49 6.22 -22.91 2.45
N GLY A 50 5.39 -22.82 3.49
CA GLY A 50 4.51 -23.93 3.92
C GLY A 50 3.27 -24.05 3.03
N ASP A 51 2.41 -24.99 3.34
CA ASP A 51 1.22 -25.38 2.57
C ASP A 51 -0.10 -24.80 3.13
N THR A 52 -0.08 -24.29 4.35
CA THR A 52 -1.28 -23.91 5.11
C THR A 52 -1.30 -22.42 5.44
N CYS A 53 -2.45 -21.76 5.18
CA CYS A 53 -2.73 -20.43 5.73
C CYS A 53 -3.55 -20.57 7.00
N TYR A 54 -2.92 -20.50 8.16
CA TYR A 54 -3.54 -20.66 9.47
C TYR A 54 -4.62 -19.62 9.79
N ALA A 55 -4.57 -18.44 9.15
CA ALA A 55 -5.57 -17.40 9.32
C ALA A 55 -6.93 -17.76 8.71
N LEU A 56 -7.01 -18.68 7.73
CA LEU A 56 -8.28 -19.08 7.12
C LEU A 56 -9.19 -19.83 8.10
N GLY A 57 -8.61 -20.67 8.95
CA GLY A 57 -9.35 -21.44 9.96
C GLY A 57 -9.17 -20.94 11.40
N GLY A 58 -8.36 -19.90 11.60
CA GLY A 58 -8.02 -19.34 12.90
C GLY A 58 -8.46 -17.89 13.06
N GLU A 59 -7.79 -17.17 13.97
CA GLU A 59 -8.07 -15.76 14.20
C GLU A 59 -7.62 -14.90 13.03
N ASN A 60 -8.55 -14.10 12.47
CA ASN A 60 -8.34 -13.35 11.25
C ASN A 60 -8.98 -11.95 11.23
N GLN A 61 -9.40 -11.42 12.37
CA GLN A 61 -10.13 -10.14 12.48
C GLN A 61 -9.40 -8.93 11.87
N TYR A 62 -8.07 -9.02 11.65
CA TYR A 62 -7.24 -7.98 11.02
C TYR A 62 -6.66 -8.43 9.67
N HIS A 63 -7.28 -9.42 9.04
CA HIS A 63 -6.85 -9.93 7.74
C HIS A 63 -7.68 -9.32 6.60
N CYS A 64 -7.31 -9.63 5.36
CA CYS A 64 -7.91 -9.01 4.19
C CYS A 64 -9.37 -9.44 3.97
N ILE A 65 -10.15 -8.53 3.37
CA ILE A 65 -11.51 -8.78 2.88
C ILE A 65 -11.58 -8.78 1.35
N PHE A 66 -10.51 -8.35 0.67
CA PHE A 66 -10.36 -8.39 -0.79
C PHE A 66 -9.05 -9.07 -1.17
N GLY A 67 -9.00 -9.71 -2.35
CA GLY A 67 -7.78 -10.18 -2.99
C GLY A 67 -6.96 -11.21 -2.20
N GLY A 68 -7.61 -12.00 -1.34
CA GLY A 68 -6.97 -13.03 -0.53
C GLY A 68 -6.42 -14.19 -1.37
N GLY A 69 -7.01 -15.36 -1.30
CA GLY A 69 -6.52 -16.58 -1.95
C GLY A 69 -5.66 -17.42 -1.01
N ALA A 70 -4.49 -17.87 -1.46
CA ALA A 70 -3.61 -18.73 -0.66
C ALA A 70 -3.06 -18.07 0.62
N CYS A 71 -3.15 -16.75 0.75
CA CYS A 71 -2.71 -16.00 1.92
C CYS A 71 -3.56 -14.74 2.08
N VAL A 72 -4.17 -14.56 3.24
CA VAL A 72 -5.14 -13.49 3.52
C VAL A 72 -4.52 -12.30 4.30
N ILE A 73 -3.24 -12.03 4.09
CA ILE A 73 -2.55 -10.90 4.74
C ILE A 73 -3.11 -9.55 4.29
N VAL A 74 -2.78 -8.52 5.03
CA VAL A 74 -3.03 -7.12 4.69
C VAL A 74 -1.71 -6.41 4.46
N HIS A 75 -1.62 -5.58 3.42
CA HIS A 75 -0.48 -4.70 3.20
C HIS A 75 -0.52 -3.52 4.19
N PRO A 76 0.53 -3.29 5.01
CA PRO A 76 0.46 -2.39 6.14
C PRO A 76 0.83 -0.93 5.84
N SER A 77 1.26 -0.60 4.61
CA SER A 77 1.69 0.76 4.26
C SER A 77 0.51 1.73 4.11
N ASP A 78 0.58 2.86 4.81
CA ASP A 78 -0.33 3.99 4.62
C ASP A 78 0.05 4.83 3.39
N THR A 79 1.36 4.94 3.08
CA THR A 79 1.83 5.80 1.97
C THR A 79 1.65 5.15 0.61
N ALA A 80 1.64 3.82 0.51
CA ALA A 80 1.48 3.12 -0.76
C ALA A 80 0.14 3.44 -1.46
N PRO A 81 -1.04 3.35 -0.81
CA PRO A 81 -2.30 3.73 -1.45
C PRO A 81 -2.34 5.21 -1.84
N ALA A 82 -1.77 6.11 -1.03
CA ALA A 82 -1.70 7.53 -1.37
C ALA A 82 -0.83 7.78 -2.62
N LEU A 83 0.30 7.12 -2.74
CA LEU A 83 1.18 7.20 -3.90
C LEU A 83 0.55 6.61 -5.16
N ILE A 84 -0.17 5.49 -5.05
CA ILE A 84 -0.90 4.90 -6.17
C ILE A 84 -2.04 5.83 -6.62
N ALA A 85 -2.78 6.43 -5.70
CA ALA A 85 -3.82 7.41 -6.06
C ALA A 85 -3.24 8.62 -6.80
N LEU A 86 -2.00 9.02 -6.48
CA LEU A 86 -1.25 10.09 -7.13
C LEU A 86 -0.50 9.66 -8.40
N ASP A 87 -0.74 8.45 -8.92
CA ASP A 87 -0.09 7.91 -10.12
C ASP A 87 1.44 7.82 -10.03
N ALA A 88 1.95 7.56 -8.85
CA ALA A 88 3.38 7.50 -8.61
C ALA A 88 4.03 6.28 -9.27
N LYS A 89 5.32 6.45 -9.61
CA LYS A 89 6.20 5.39 -10.08
C LYS A 89 7.27 5.11 -9.04
N VAL A 90 7.73 3.88 -8.97
CA VAL A 90 8.86 3.48 -8.13
C VAL A 90 10.10 3.29 -8.98
N ARG A 91 11.22 3.84 -8.52
CA ARG A 91 12.54 3.64 -9.11
C ARG A 91 13.27 2.56 -8.33
N ILE A 92 13.64 1.50 -9.04
CA ILE A 92 14.33 0.33 -8.51
C ILE A 92 15.73 0.30 -9.10
N VAL A 93 16.72 -0.10 -8.31
CA VAL A 93 18.10 -0.30 -8.73
C VAL A 93 18.58 -1.67 -8.26
N GLY A 94 19.36 -2.33 -9.08
CA GLY A 94 19.93 -3.65 -8.79
C GLY A 94 21.13 -3.96 -9.66
N PRO A 95 21.66 -5.19 -9.58
CA PRO A 95 22.86 -5.61 -10.33
C PRO A 95 22.73 -5.46 -11.85
N LYS A 96 21.50 -5.52 -12.39
CA LYS A 96 21.20 -5.38 -13.83
C LYS A 96 20.91 -3.96 -14.26
N GLY A 97 21.10 -2.96 -13.37
CA GLY A 97 20.82 -1.56 -13.64
C GLY A 97 19.59 -1.02 -12.92
N ALA A 98 19.08 0.11 -13.42
CA ALA A 98 17.92 0.79 -12.85
C ALA A 98 16.69 0.63 -13.75
N ARG A 99 15.51 0.50 -13.14
CA ARG A 99 14.21 0.49 -13.82
C ARG A 99 13.18 1.33 -13.08
N VAL A 100 12.19 1.80 -13.80
CA VAL A 100 11.06 2.56 -13.26
C VAL A 100 9.77 1.88 -13.67
N ILE A 101 8.90 1.59 -12.72
CA ILE A 101 7.58 0.99 -12.97
C ILE A 101 6.48 1.77 -12.26
N PRO A 102 5.22 1.74 -12.73
CA PRO A 102 4.09 2.21 -11.95
C PRO A 102 4.05 1.54 -10.58
N LEU A 103 3.79 2.31 -9.51
CA LEU A 103 3.76 1.74 -8.16
C LEU A 103 2.62 0.72 -7.98
N GLU A 104 1.54 0.85 -8.73
CA GLU A 104 0.44 -0.12 -8.77
C GLU A 104 0.92 -1.53 -9.20
N GLN A 105 1.96 -1.61 -10.05
CA GLN A 105 2.55 -2.86 -10.54
C GLN A 105 3.68 -3.39 -9.64
N PHE A 106 3.99 -2.70 -8.57
CA PHE A 106 5.09 -3.07 -7.66
C PHE A 106 4.73 -4.22 -6.73
N TYR A 107 3.46 -4.39 -6.41
CA TYR A 107 2.97 -5.37 -5.46
C TYR A 107 2.53 -6.67 -6.11
N VAL A 108 2.70 -7.79 -5.40
CA VAL A 108 2.37 -9.13 -5.85
C VAL A 108 1.20 -9.66 -5.02
N LEU A 109 0.12 -10.05 -5.71
CA LEU A 109 -1.02 -10.71 -5.06
C LEU A 109 -0.66 -12.15 -4.66
N PRO A 110 -1.19 -12.66 -3.54
CA PRO A 110 -0.94 -14.04 -3.08
C PRO A 110 -1.35 -15.13 -4.08
N GLU A 111 -2.31 -14.86 -4.96
CA GLU A 111 -2.70 -15.77 -6.04
C GLU A 111 -1.55 -16.02 -7.03
N LYS A 112 -0.71 -14.99 -7.25
CA LYS A 112 0.45 -15.10 -8.14
C LYS A 112 1.66 -15.70 -7.43
N ASP A 113 1.96 -15.22 -6.22
CA ASP A 113 3.04 -15.72 -5.39
C ASP A 113 2.78 -15.33 -3.92
N ALA A 114 2.44 -16.32 -3.11
CA ALA A 114 2.13 -16.09 -1.69
C ALA A 114 3.38 -15.80 -0.85
N THR A 115 4.58 -16.04 -1.34
CA THR A 115 5.83 -15.85 -0.59
C THR A 115 6.42 -14.45 -0.72
N ARG A 116 5.96 -13.67 -1.72
CA ARG A 116 6.49 -12.34 -2.06
C ARG A 116 5.46 -11.23 -1.84
N GLU A 117 5.90 -10.09 -1.40
CA GLU A 117 5.09 -8.85 -1.29
C GLU A 117 5.25 -7.95 -2.51
N THR A 118 6.42 -8.00 -3.16
CA THR A 118 6.79 -7.05 -4.22
C THR A 118 7.49 -7.78 -5.38
N VAL A 119 7.63 -7.09 -6.50
CA VAL A 119 8.35 -7.56 -7.69
C VAL A 119 9.87 -7.40 -7.61
N LEU A 120 10.41 -7.02 -6.45
CA LEU A 120 11.86 -6.90 -6.27
C LEU A 120 12.53 -8.27 -6.41
N GLU A 121 13.59 -8.32 -7.20
CA GLU A 121 14.45 -9.49 -7.32
C GLU A 121 15.60 -9.44 -6.29
N PRO A 122 16.27 -10.57 -6.02
CA PRO A 122 17.44 -10.58 -5.15
C PRO A 122 18.48 -9.54 -5.60
N GLY A 123 18.94 -8.71 -4.66
CA GLY A 123 19.88 -7.62 -4.93
C GLY A 123 19.27 -6.34 -5.47
N GLU A 124 17.94 -6.28 -5.70
CA GLU A 124 17.24 -5.04 -6.03
C GLU A 124 16.81 -4.28 -4.78
N MET A 125 16.82 -2.95 -4.87
CA MET A 125 16.30 -2.06 -3.83
C MET A 125 15.51 -0.91 -4.42
N VAL A 126 14.56 -0.39 -3.64
CA VAL A 126 13.85 0.85 -3.97
C VAL A 126 14.77 2.03 -3.73
N LEU A 127 15.09 2.77 -4.80
CA LEU A 127 15.89 3.99 -4.72
C LEU A 127 15.04 5.21 -4.36
N GLY A 128 13.78 5.24 -4.79
CA GLY A 128 12.85 6.33 -4.50
C GLY A 128 11.54 6.22 -5.25
N VAL A 129 10.70 7.23 -5.09
CA VAL A 129 9.42 7.36 -5.80
C VAL A 129 9.39 8.63 -6.64
N ILE A 130 8.75 8.55 -7.78
CA ILE A 130 8.50 9.67 -8.69
C ILE A 130 7.01 9.94 -8.65
N VAL A 131 6.62 11.11 -8.15
CA VAL A 131 5.22 11.54 -8.12
C VAL A 131 5.04 12.61 -9.19
N PRO A 132 4.16 12.39 -10.18
CA PRO A 132 3.92 13.38 -11.23
C PRO A 132 3.30 14.65 -10.65
N ALA A 133 3.51 15.77 -11.32
CA ALA A 133 2.82 17.01 -10.95
C ALA A 133 1.30 16.81 -11.05
N PRO A 134 0.53 17.25 -10.05
CA PRO A 134 -0.91 17.10 -10.10
C PRO A 134 -1.50 17.95 -11.23
N PRO A 135 -2.46 17.42 -12.01
CA PRO A 135 -3.17 18.21 -13.00
C PRO A 135 -3.97 19.35 -12.34
N ALA A 136 -4.24 20.40 -13.09
CA ALA A 136 -5.05 21.52 -12.62
C ALA A 136 -6.43 21.03 -12.13
N GLY A 137 -6.87 21.54 -10.98
CA GLY A 137 -8.13 21.15 -10.35
C GLY A 137 -8.11 19.82 -9.60
N GLN A 138 -6.95 19.14 -9.50
CA GLN A 138 -6.84 17.93 -8.69
C GLN A 138 -6.88 18.27 -7.20
N ARG A 139 -7.69 17.50 -6.47
CA ARG A 139 -7.70 17.43 -5.01
C ARG A 139 -7.39 16.01 -4.58
N SER A 140 -6.60 15.85 -3.53
CA SER A 140 -6.25 14.54 -3.01
C SER A 140 -6.33 14.51 -1.49
N GLY A 141 -6.56 13.33 -0.93
CA GLY A 141 -6.61 13.15 0.51
C GLY A 141 -6.41 11.69 0.90
N TYR A 142 -6.13 11.49 2.19
CA TYR A 142 -6.03 10.16 2.79
C TYR A 142 -6.74 10.15 4.14
N ARG A 143 -7.58 9.15 4.35
CA ARG A 143 -8.22 8.91 5.64
C ARG A 143 -7.93 7.50 6.11
N LYS A 144 -7.55 7.37 7.37
CA LYS A 144 -7.24 6.11 8.06
C LYS A 144 -8.22 5.88 9.20
N VAL A 145 -8.89 4.74 9.20
CA VAL A 145 -9.66 4.23 10.33
C VAL A 145 -8.80 3.23 11.08
N ARG A 146 -8.70 3.39 12.39
CA ARG A 146 -7.89 2.57 13.29
C ARG A 146 -8.53 2.48 14.66
N ALA A 147 -8.21 1.47 15.46
CA ALA A 147 -8.80 1.25 16.77
C ALA A 147 -8.37 2.29 17.82
N ARG A 148 -7.17 2.89 17.67
CA ARG A 148 -6.65 3.89 18.61
C ARG A 148 -6.00 5.07 17.87
N GLY A 149 -5.83 6.18 18.57
CA GLY A 149 -5.41 7.46 17.98
C GLY A 149 -3.98 7.51 17.44
N SER A 150 -3.09 6.61 17.86
CA SER A 150 -1.67 6.59 17.45
C SER A 150 -1.11 5.18 17.44
N TRP A 151 -0.02 4.99 16.68
CA TRP A 151 0.76 3.76 16.60
C TRP A 151 -0.12 2.53 16.36
N ASP A 152 -0.91 2.60 15.30
CA ASP A 152 -1.80 1.53 14.90
C ASP A 152 -1.85 1.39 13.39
N PHE A 153 -2.11 0.16 12.91
CA PHE A 153 -2.35 -0.09 11.50
C PHE A 153 -3.78 0.27 11.11
N ALA A 154 -4.00 0.49 9.82
CA ALA A 154 -5.33 0.72 9.32
C ALA A 154 -6.19 -0.55 9.46
N MET A 155 -7.36 -0.43 10.06
CA MET A 155 -8.46 -1.39 9.87
C MET A 155 -9.06 -1.22 8.48
N ALA A 156 -9.21 0.03 8.04
CA ALA A 156 -9.52 0.43 6.69
C ALA A 156 -9.00 1.86 6.45
N GLY A 157 -8.70 2.18 5.23
CA GLY A 157 -8.36 3.54 4.83
C GLY A 157 -8.65 3.77 3.37
N LEU A 158 -8.71 5.04 2.98
CA LEU A 158 -8.94 5.46 1.61
C LEU A 158 -8.00 6.60 1.24
N ALA A 159 -7.23 6.38 0.19
CA ALA A 159 -6.54 7.43 -0.56
C ALA A 159 -7.38 7.80 -1.78
N HIS A 160 -7.50 9.09 -2.05
CA HIS A 160 -8.18 9.56 -3.25
C HIS A 160 -7.40 10.68 -3.93
N ALA A 161 -7.51 10.73 -5.26
CA ALA A 161 -7.12 11.87 -6.08
C ALA A 161 -8.23 12.11 -7.09
N VAL A 162 -8.90 13.25 -7.01
CA VAL A 162 -10.07 13.61 -7.82
C VAL A 162 -9.78 14.91 -8.56
N THR A 163 -9.94 14.90 -9.88
CA THR A 163 -9.80 16.10 -10.71
C THR A 163 -11.17 16.65 -11.02
N MET A 164 -11.37 17.93 -10.70
CA MET A 164 -12.60 18.66 -10.97
C MET A 164 -12.44 19.52 -12.23
N LYS A 165 -13.47 19.51 -13.09
CA LYS A 165 -13.57 20.38 -14.27
C LYS A 165 -15.00 20.91 -14.39
N ALA A 166 -15.16 22.22 -14.46
CA ALA A 166 -16.47 22.89 -14.55
C ALA A 166 -17.49 22.41 -13.49
N GLY A 167 -17.04 22.23 -12.23
CA GLY A 167 -17.89 21.79 -11.13
C GLY A 167 -18.22 20.28 -11.09
N LYS A 168 -17.72 19.50 -12.05
CA LYS A 168 -17.95 18.05 -12.14
C LYS A 168 -16.68 17.28 -11.93
N VAL A 169 -16.79 16.02 -11.50
CA VAL A 169 -15.67 15.07 -11.44
C VAL A 169 -15.29 14.69 -12.86
N ALA A 170 -14.07 15.03 -13.28
CA ALA A 170 -13.51 14.68 -14.58
C ALA A 170 -12.72 13.35 -14.52
N SER A 171 -12.07 13.06 -13.39
CA SER A 171 -11.41 11.78 -13.13
C SER A 171 -11.27 11.55 -11.63
N ALA A 172 -11.25 10.28 -11.24
CA ALA A 172 -10.99 9.88 -9.87
C ALA A 172 -10.03 8.69 -9.85
N ARG A 173 -9.18 8.63 -8.82
CA ARG A 173 -8.42 7.43 -8.42
C ARG A 173 -8.68 7.19 -6.94
N LEU A 174 -9.14 5.99 -6.62
CA LEU A 174 -9.56 5.59 -5.29
C LEU A 174 -8.81 4.31 -4.89
N VAL A 175 -8.05 4.35 -3.81
CA VAL A 175 -7.21 3.23 -3.38
C VAL A 175 -7.42 2.96 -1.90
N LEU A 176 -7.89 1.77 -1.58
CA LEU A 176 -8.09 1.32 -0.21
C LEU A 176 -6.78 0.85 0.42
N SER A 177 -6.65 1.03 1.73
CA SER A 177 -5.60 0.48 2.58
C SER A 177 -6.20 -0.36 3.71
N GLY A 178 -5.43 -1.29 4.26
CA GLY A 178 -5.85 -2.10 5.41
C GLY A 178 -6.85 -3.21 5.11
N VAL A 179 -7.23 -3.42 3.85
CA VAL A 179 -8.33 -4.34 3.47
C VAL A 179 -7.92 -5.44 2.48
N ALA A 180 -6.70 -5.40 1.97
CA ALA A 180 -6.22 -6.33 0.94
C ALA A 180 -4.71 -6.61 1.08
N PRO A 181 -4.20 -7.67 0.46
CA PRO A 181 -2.77 -7.99 0.45
C PRO A 181 -1.89 -6.97 -0.27
N THR A 182 -2.49 -6.15 -1.10
CA THR A 182 -1.86 -5.02 -1.79
C THR A 182 -2.71 -3.77 -1.58
N PRO A 183 -2.18 -2.54 -1.81
CA PRO A 183 -3.04 -1.37 -1.93
C PRO A 183 -4.12 -1.64 -2.99
N TRP A 184 -5.40 -1.46 -2.63
CA TRP A 184 -6.52 -1.98 -3.43
C TRP A 184 -7.23 -0.85 -4.17
N ARG A 185 -7.00 -0.75 -5.47
CA ARG A 185 -7.65 0.24 -6.32
C ARG A 185 -9.10 -0.15 -6.64
N LEU A 186 -9.97 0.84 -6.83
CA LEU A 186 -11.40 0.67 -7.08
C LEU A 186 -11.82 1.12 -8.50
N PRO A 187 -11.36 0.47 -9.59
CA PRO A 187 -11.63 0.94 -10.95
C PRO A 187 -13.12 0.99 -11.32
N ALA A 188 -13.95 0.14 -10.71
CA ALA A 188 -15.40 0.14 -10.94
C ALA A 188 -16.06 1.40 -10.38
N VAL A 189 -15.60 1.89 -9.23
CA VAL A 189 -16.11 3.13 -8.61
C VAL A 189 -15.56 4.38 -9.30
N GLU A 190 -14.35 4.30 -9.84
CA GLU A 190 -13.71 5.42 -10.56
C GLU A 190 -14.39 5.77 -11.89
N LYS A 191 -15.21 4.85 -12.42
CA LYS A 191 -15.93 5.01 -13.70
C LYS A 191 -17.35 5.59 -13.55
N LEU A 192 -17.83 5.72 -12.31
CA LEU A 192 -19.13 6.31 -12.00
C LEU A 192 -19.06 7.84 -12.09
#